data_87bd0d2f12440a790e63e6409bbfdff0
#
_entry.id   87bd0d2f12440a790e63e6409bbfdff0
#
_cell.length_a   1.000
_cell.length_b   1.000
_cell.length_c   1.000
_cell.angle_alpha   90.00
_cell.angle_beta   90.00
_cell.angle_gamma   90.00
#
_symmetry.space_group_name_H-M   'P 1'
#
loop_
_entity.id
_entity.type
_entity.pdbx_description
1 polymer ?
#
loop_
_entity_poly.entity_id
_entity_poly.type
_entity_poly.pdbx_seq_one_letter_code
_entity_poly.pdbx_strand_id
1 'polypeptide(L)'
;MAQKVLFPGTHMRITQDEYSTYSHAGSLARDDGGESTAFDSPVLAPFDGYFARVRTDSSHETYFVSEGPVECANGYVGIVTFLFMHDNVNRFSAGTHKKQGDIIGYEGGFGNGRKDAFSHHTHREWSRGRNTTQHQNGSGTFVIANQMHEYDVCYLRPDTQVYTGGVFKPANAFGNTAKDNMGHTFKIAEEETEMVQPLSPDNITMQIGPASSGDRAALKKQAQSLGLGYSEGAADGSGNALVYIGPASSGDQRMVLTKAAELGLRYCIYTPPTETPDEPDKPAADELEALRAELEAAQGEAQALRNSLASVTAERDTAVQQAKEAEEKAEAATERAEHAEAKIKAAQAALEG
;
A
#
# COMPACT_ATOMS: atom_id res chain seq x y z
N MET A 1 -9.76 1.42 19.00
CA MET A 1 -8.46 2.10 19.15
C MET A 1 -8.29 3.03 17.95
N ALA A 2 -7.50 4.09 18.03
CA ALA A 2 -7.17 4.90 16.86
C ALA A 2 -6.25 4.09 15.92
N GLN A 3 -6.39 4.27 14.61
CA GLN A 3 -5.55 3.61 13.62
C GLN A 3 -4.11 4.12 13.75
N LYS A 4 -3.12 3.22 13.78
CA LYS A 4 -1.70 3.59 13.81
C LYS A 4 -1.27 4.20 12.47
N VAL A 5 -0.43 5.23 12.52
CA VAL A 5 0.18 5.79 11.30
C VAL A 5 1.31 4.88 10.85
N LEU A 6 1.19 4.28 9.67
CA LEU A 6 2.22 3.41 9.12
C LEU A 6 3.17 4.16 8.18
N PHE A 7 4.42 3.74 8.13
CA PHE A 7 5.40 4.25 7.18
C PHE A 7 4.89 4.07 5.74
N PRO A 8 4.98 5.12 4.90
CA PRO A 8 4.30 5.14 3.59
C PRO A 8 5.08 4.42 2.47
N GLY A 9 6.06 3.60 2.78
CA GLY A 9 6.85 2.85 1.80
C GLY A 9 6.96 1.37 2.14
N THR A 10 7.28 0.55 1.14
CA THR A 10 7.67 -0.87 1.33
C THR A 10 9.15 -1.02 1.67
N HIS A 11 9.96 -0.05 1.25
CA HIS A 11 11.39 0.04 1.52
C HIS A 11 11.69 1.39 2.15
N MET A 12 12.65 1.44 3.07
CA MET A 12 13.10 2.66 3.73
C MET A 12 14.60 2.82 3.54
N ARG A 13 14.99 3.78 2.70
CA ARG A 13 16.37 4.20 2.49
C ARG A 13 16.43 5.71 2.39
N ILE A 14 16.77 6.35 3.48
CA ILE A 14 16.83 7.82 3.54
C ILE A 14 18.03 8.31 2.73
N THR A 15 17.76 9.15 1.76
CA THR A 15 18.76 9.76 0.87
C THR A 15 19.12 11.18 1.32
N GLN A 16 18.18 11.88 1.98
CA GLN A 16 18.43 13.16 2.63
C GLN A 16 17.64 13.27 3.93
N ASP A 17 18.32 13.66 5.00
CA ASP A 17 17.73 13.73 6.34
C ASP A 17 17.20 15.12 6.69
N GLU A 18 16.52 15.20 7.82
CA GLU A 18 16.05 16.43 8.45
C GLU A 18 17.20 17.44 8.62
N TYR A 19 16.88 18.73 8.56
CA TYR A 19 17.85 19.84 8.73
C TYR A 19 19.03 19.83 7.76
N SER A 20 19.01 18.97 6.73
CA SER A 20 20.05 18.96 5.71
C SER A 20 20.18 20.35 5.06
N THR A 21 21.40 20.85 4.96
CA THR A 21 21.68 22.19 4.45
C THR A 21 21.39 22.34 2.95
N TYR A 22 21.22 21.23 2.23
CA TYR A 22 20.99 21.27 0.78
C TYR A 22 19.57 21.77 0.44
N SER A 23 18.51 21.11 0.95
CA SER A 23 17.11 21.50 0.66
C SER A 23 16.19 21.44 1.88
N HIS A 24 16.63 20.87 3.01
CA HIS A 24 15.84 20.72 4.24
C HIS A 24 16.27 21.69 5.35
N ALA A 25 16.90 22.82 5.02
CA ALA A 25 17.39 23.77 6.01
C ALA A 25 16.25 24.27 6.93
N GLY A 26 16.33 23.95 8.22
CA GLY A 26 15.29 24.28 9.21
C GLY A 26 13.97 23.53 9.03
N SER A 27 13.98 22.37 8.34
CA SER A 27 12.82 21.52 8.09
C SER A 27 13.01 20.13 8.69
N LEU A 28 11.88 19.49 9.09
CA LEU A 28 11.81 18.06 9.43
C LEU A 28 11.49 17.18 8.22
N ALA A 29 11.66 17.72 7.02
CA ALA A 29 11.50 16.95 5.78
C ALA A 29 12.56 15.88 5.64
N ARG A 30 12.20 14.77 4.99
CA ARG A 30 13.10 13.67 4.67
C ARG A 30 12.86 13.19 3.25
N ASP A 31 13.92 12.82 2.57
CA ASP A 31 13.86 12.18 1.25
C ASP A 31 14.15 10.70 1.39
N ASP A 32 13.30 9.89 0.79
CA ASP A 32 13.44 8.44 0.73
C ASP A 32 13.59 7.99 -0.72
N GLY A 33 14.65 7.27 -1.02
CA GLY A 33 14.89 6.65 -2.32
C GLY A 33 14.35 5.22 -2.43
N GLY A 34 13.52 4.77 -1.47
CA GLY A 34 12.90 3.46 -1.47
C GLY A 34 13.89 2.32 -1.73
N GLU A 35 13.51 1.37 -2.61
CA GLU A 35 14.39 0.25 -2.97
C GLU A 35 15.59 0.73 -3.79
N SER A 36 15.38 1.66 -4.72
CA SER A 36 16.42 2.21 -5.57
C SER A 36 16.01 3.57 -6.09
N THR A 37 16.96 4.52 -6.17
CA THR A 37 16.75 5.84 -6.79
C THR A 37 16.49 5.78 -8.31
N ALA A 38 16.56 4.60 -8.92
CA ALA A 38 16.29 4.38 -10.35
C ALA A 38 14.90 3.80 -10.62
N PHE A 39 14.16 3.41 -9.59
CA PHE A 39 12.84 2.77 -9.72
C PHE A 39 11.77 3.56 -8.97
N ASP A 40 10.57 3.55 -9.52
CA ASP A 40 9.40 4.20 -8.94
C ASP A 40 8.77 3.29 -7.86
N SER A 41 9.29 3.32 -6.64
CA SER A 41 8.70 2.61 -5.52
C SER A 41 7.32 3.20 -5.16
N PRO A 42 6.32 2.37 -4.77
CA PRO A 42 5.01 2.88 -4.42
C PRO A 42 5.04 3.68 -3.12
N VAL A 43 4.33 4.80 -3.10
CA VAL A 43 3.96 5.53 -1.88
C VAL A 43 2.60 5.01 -1.42
N LEU A 44 2.54 4.49 -0.21
CA LEU A 44 1.36 3.88 0.38
C LEU A 44 0.64 4.84 1.32
N ALA A 45 -0.69 4.78 1.37
CA ALA A 45 -1.48 5.52 2.34
C ALA A 45 -1.08 5.12 3.78
N PRO A 46 -0.59 6.05 4.60
CA PRO A 46 -0.14 5.75 5.96
C PRO A 46 -1.29 5.54 6.94
N PHE A 47 -2.49 5.91 6.56
CA PHE A 47 -3.76 5.81 7.30
C PHE A 47 -4.94 5.89 6.33
N ASP A 48 -6.15 5.59 6.80
CA ASP A 48 -7.38 5.93 6.07
C ASP A 48 -7.49 7.43 5.92
N GLY A 49 -7.51 7.93 4.70
CA GLY A 49 -7.41 9.35 4.44
C GLY A 49 -7.93 9.77 3.07
N TYR A 50 -7.76 11.04 2.78
CA TYR A 50 -8.17 11.62 1.51
C TYR A 50 -7.13 12.66 1.01
N PHE A 51 -7.08 12.84 -0.30
CA PHE A 51 -6.29 13.87 -0.95
C PHE A 51 -6.95 15.23 -0.69
N ALA A 52 -6.44 15.98 0.27
CA ALA A 52 -6.99 17.30 0.61
C ALA A 52 -6.58 18.36 -0.41
N ARG A 53 -5.39 18.24 -0.99
CA ARG A 53 -4.88 19.09 -2.06
C ARG A 53 -3.86 18.31 -2.89
N VAL A 54 -3.92 18.50 -4.21
CA VAL A 54 -2.95 17.98 -5.17
C VAL A 54 -2.54 19.14 -6.08
N ARG A 55 -1.25 19.39 -6.18
CA ARG A 55 -0.68 20.38 -7.11
C ARG A 55 -0.07 19.66 -8.30
N THR A 56 -0.25 20.26 -9.48
CA THR A 56 0.25 19.72 -10.76
C THR A 56 1.39 20.57 -11.34
N ASP A 57 1.84 21.54 -10.58
CA ASP A 57 2.92 22.48 -10.89
C ASP A 57 4.11 22.24 -9.96
N SER A 58 5.20 22.92 -10.21
CA SER A 58 6.40 22.96 -9.37
C SER A 58 6.97 21.57 -9.05
N SER A 59 6.60 20.95 -7.93
CA SER A 59 7.15 19.69 -7.43
C SER A 59 6.08 18.61 -7.18
N HIS A 60 4.86 18.78 -7.69
CA HIS A 60 3.73 17.88 -7.49
C HIS A 60 3.41 17.64 -6.00
N GLU A 61 3.31 18.72 -5.22
CA GLU A 61 2.99 18.61 -3.80
C GLU A 61 1.60 17.99 -3.59
N THR A 62 1.55 16.91 -2.86
CA THR A 62 0.34 16.17 -2.53
C THR A 62 0.13 16.12 -1.02
N TYR A 63 -1.02 16.61 -0.58
CA TYR A 63 -1.42 16.68 0.84
C TYR A 63 -2.48 15.61 1.11
N PHE A 64 -2.09 14.55 1.79
CA PHE A 64 -2.96 13.47 2.20
C PHE A 64 -3.29 13.59 3.69
N VAL A 65 -4.59 13.70 4.03
CA VAL A 65 -5.06 14.01 5.39
C VAL A 65 -5.87 12.85 5.93
N SER A 66 -5.68 12.49 7.19
CA SER A 66 -6.44 11.42 7.84
C SER A 66 -7.94 11.78 7.94
N GLU A 67 -8.81 10.80 7.72
CA GLU A 67 -10.27 10.95 7.84
C GLU A 67 -10.69 11.27 9.27
N GLY A 68 -10.05 10.63 10.23
CA GLY A 68 -10.28 10.78 11.66
C GLY A 68 -8.95 10.86 12.44
N PRO A 69 -9.03 10.91 13.78
CA PRO A 69 -7.84 10.84 14.62
C PRO A 69 -7.09 9.53 14.42
N VAL A 70 -5.77 9.63 14.22
CA VAL A 70 -4.83 8.50 14.10
C VAL A 70 -3.79 8.55 15.21
N GLU A 71 -3.18 7.42 15.55
CA GLU A 71 -2.16 7.27 16.58
C GLU A 71 -0.76 7.31 15.96
N CYS A 72 0.05 8.28 16.37
CA CYS A 72 1.47 8.38 16.02
C CYS A 72 2.36 7.56 16.96
N ALA A 73 3.55 7.21 16.48
CA ALA A 73 4.52 6.41 17.23
C ALA A 73 4.94 7.04 18.57
N ASN A 74 4.90 8.38 18.71
CA ASN A 74 5.16 9.09 19.97
C ASN A 74 3.95 9.16 20.91
N GLY A 75 2.81 8.55 20.56
CA GLY A 75 1.59 8.55 21.36
C GLY A 75 0.64 9.74 21.11
N TYR A 76 0.97 10.65 20.18
CA TYR A 76 0.00 11.67 19.77
C TYR A 76 -1.18 10.99 19.05
N VAL A 77 -2.41 11.39 19.45
CA VAL A 77 -3.64 10.95 18.78
C VAL A 77 -4.38 12.19 18.25
N GLY A 78 -4.56 12.25 16.95
CA GLY A 78 -5.22 13.40 16.30
C GLY A 78 -5.20 13.32 14.78
N ILE A 79 -5.67 14.39 14.15
CA ILE A 79 -5.58 14.51 12.68
C ILE A 79 -4.12 14.70 12.29
N VAL A 80 -3.69 14.00 11.26
CA VAL A 80 -2.34 14.09 10.69
C VAL A 80 -2.45 14.39 9.21
N THR A 81 -1.56 15.26 8.73
CA THR A 81 -1.33 15.47 7.30
C THR A 81 0.02 14.89 6.91
N PHE A 82 0.01 14.12 5.85
CA PHE A 82 1.18 13.63 5.13
C PHE A 82 1.32 14.41 3.83
N LEU A 83 2.41 15.17 3.69
CA LEU A 83 2.81 15.83 2.45
C LEU A 83 3.88 14.98 1.79
N PHE A 84 3.68 14.63 0.53
CA PHE A 84 4.72 14.02 -0.30
C PHE A 84 4.82 14.72 -1.67
N MET A 85 6.00 14.61 -2.29
CA MET A 85 6.30 15.30 -3.54
C MET A 85 7.05 14.40 -4.52
N HIS A 86 7.20 14.93 -5.73
CA HIS A 86 8.05 14.43 -6.82
C HIS A 86 7.48 13.25 -7.60
N ASP A 87 6.25 12.75 -7.32
CA ASP A 87 5.61 11.77 -8.22
C ASP A 87 5.57 12.34 -9.65
N ASN A 88 6.12 11.62 -10.59
CA ASN A 88 6.13 12.02 -12.01
C ASN A 88 4.73 12.09 -12.64
N VAL A 89 3.72 11.51 -11.99
CA VAL A 89 2.34 11.45 -12.49
C VAL A 89 1.35 11.63 -11.35
N ASN A 90 0.67 12.76 -11.29
CA ASN A 90 -0.47 12.95 -10.38
C ASN A 90 -1.65 12.05 -10.81
N ARG A 91 -1.85 10.93 -10.09
CA ARG A 91 -2.87 9.92 -10.44
C ARG A 91 -4.22 10.18 -9.81
N PHE A 92 -4.28 11.00 -8.76
CA PHE A 92 -5.47 11.20 -7.95
C PHE A 92 -5.82 12.68 -7.84
N SER A 93 -7.11 12.97 -7.74
CA SER A 93 -7.63 14.32 -7.55
C SER A 93 -7.93 14.60 -6.08
N ALA A 94 -7.94 15.88 -5.69
CA ALA A 94 -8.44 16.29 -4.39
C ALA A 94 -9.87 15.76 -4.16
N GLY A 95 -10.14 15.31 -2.93
CA GLY A 95 -11.39 14.64 -2.55
C GLY A 95 -11.40 13.12 -2.75
N THR A 96 -10.39 12.53 -3.41
CA THR A 96 -10.29 11.06 -3.50
C THR A 96 -9.93 10.47 -2.15
N HIS A 97 -10.66 9.44 -1.70
CA HIS A 97 -10.41 8.70 -0.46
C HIS A 97 -9.60 7.44 -0.71
N LYS A 98 -8.77 7.05 0.25
CA LYS A 98 -7.93 5.86 0.22
C LYS A 98 -7.86 5.20 1.59
N LYS A 99 -7.78 3.87 1.60
CA LYS A 99 -7.55 3.08 2.80
C LYS A 99 -6.06 2.95 3.11
N GLN A 100 -5.72 2.73 4.36
CA GLN A 100 -4.35 2.46 4.77
C GLN A 100 -3.75 1.30 3.96
N GLY A 101 -2.56 1.51 3.40
CA GLY A 101 -1.89 0.54 2.54
C GLY A 101 -2.21 0.65 1.04
N ASP A 102 -3.26 1.39 0.64
CA ASP A 102 -3.51 1.67 -0.78
C ASP A 102 -2.37 2.50 -1.38
N ILE A 103 -2.12 2.31 -2.67
CA ILE A 103 -1.16 3.16 -3.39
C ILE A 103 -1.77 4.56 -3.56
N ILE A 104 -1.03 5.59 -3.15
CA ILE A 104 -1.37 7.01 -3.26
C ILE A 104 -0.43 7.81 -4.16
N GLY A 105 0.68 7.23 -4.60
CA GLY A 105 1.67 7.81 -5.49
C GLY A 105 2.82 6.88 -5.72
N TYR A 106 3.86 7.40 -6.34
CA TYR A 106 5.12 6.68 -6.55
C TYR A 106 6.29 7.64 -6.31
N GLU A 107 7.46 7.11 -5.98
CA GLU A 107 8.70 7.84 -6.12
C GLU A 107 8.79 8.44 -7.52
N GLY A 108 9.43 9.58 -7.62
CA GLY A 108 9.66 10.19 -8.91
C GLY A 108 10.68 11.31 -8.83
N GLY A 109 10.91 11.95 -9.95
CA GLY A 109 11.85 13.06 -10.07
C GLY A 109 11.18 14.37 -10.49
N PHE A 110 9.85 14.50 -10.38
CA PHE A 110 9.16 15.70 -10.83
C PHE A 110 9.60 16.95 -10.03
N GLY A 111 10.09 17.94 -10.75
CA GLY A 111 10.51 19.20 -10.16
C GLY A 111 10.71 20.27 -11.23
N ASN A 112 10.68 21.53 -10.83
CA ASN A 112 10.79 22.65 -11.75
C ASN A 112 9.80 22.58 -12.92
N GLY A 113 8.60 22.00 -12.67
CA GLY A 113 7.54 21.85 -13.67
C GLY A 113 7.78 20.76 -14.73
N ARG A 114 8.72 19.84 -14.53
CA ARG A 114 9.03 18.76 -15.49
C ARG A 114 9.33 17.44 -14.78
N LYS A 115 9.10 16.33 -15.51
CA LYS A 115 9.47 14.98 -15.07
C LYS A 115 10.99 14.83 -14.99
N ASP A 116 11.43 13.97 -14.09
CA ASP A 116 12.83 13.53 -13.96
C ASP A 116 13.83 14.70 -13.84
N ALA A 117 13.37 15.83 -13.28
CA ALA A 117 14.24 16.97 -12.96
C ALA A 117 15.23 16.66 -11.83
N PHE A 118 14.87 15.71 -10.97
CA PHE A 118 15.69 15.22 -9.87
C PHE A 118 15.87 13.71 -9.96
N SER A 119 16.85 13.16 -9.24
CA SER A 119 16.92 11.71 -8.99
C SER A 119 15.65 11.24 -8.29
N HIS A 120 15.15 10.06 -8.65
CA HIS A 120 13.90 9.54 -8.12
C HIS A 120 13.99 9.35 -6.59
N HIS A 121 13.06 9.94 -5.88
CA HIS A 121 12.88 9.88 -4.43
C HIS A 121 11.47 10.34 -4.08
N THR A 122 11.09 10.17 -2.84
CA THR A 122 9.88 10.77 -2.26
C THR A 122 10.32 11.76 -1.19
N HIS A 123 10.08 13.05 -1.41
CA HIS A 123 10.17 14.07 -0.35
C HIS A 123 8.97 13.95 0.57
N ARG A 124 9.16 13.90 1.87
CA ARG A 124 8.10 13.67 2.87
C ARG A 124 8.16 14.68 4.00
N GLU A 125 6.98 15.20 4.35
CA GLU A 125 6.78 16.04 5.55
C GLU A 125 5.53 15.58 6.29
N TRP A 126 5.58 15.63 7.62
CA TRP A 126 4.49 15.23 8.50
C TRP A 126 4.04 16.41 9.35
N SER A 127 2.73 16.52 9.59
CA SER A 127 2.17 17.66 10.32
C SER A 127 0.99 17.27 11.20
N ARG A 128 0.90 17.89 12.36
CA ARG A 128 -0.31 17.84 13.20
C ARG A 128 -1.40 18.71 12.62
N GLY A 129 -2.61 18.15 12.49
CA GLY A 129 -3.78 18.85 11.99
C GLY A 129 -3.91 18.80 10.46
N ARG A 130 -4.91 19.52 9.96
CA ARG A 130 -5.21 19.62 8.51
C ARG A 130 -4.44 20.80 7.92
N ASN A 131 -3.23 20.57 7.45
CA ASN A 131 -2.39 21.58 6.82
C ASN A 131 -2.23 21.24 5.33
N THR A 132 -2.67 22.14 4.45
CA THR A 132 -2.67 21.94 2.98
C THR A 132 -1.89 23.02 2.25
N THR A 133 -1.02 23.73 2.98
CA THR A 133 -0.15 24.77 2.43
C THR A 133 1.20 24.74 3.11
N GLN A 134 2.22 25.10 2.37
CA GLN A 134 3.55 25.40 2.91
C GLN A 134 3.73 26.91 3.14
N HIS A 135 4.61 27.23 4.03
CA HIS A 135 5.12 28.59 4.26
C HIS A 135 6.65 28.56 4.25
N GLN A 136 7.26 29.69 3.99
CA GLN A 136 8.70 29.80 4.02
C GLN A 136 9.16 29.95 5.48
N ASN A 137 10.09 29.09 5.92
CA ASN A 137 10.69 29.17 7.26
C ASN A 137 11.81 30.23 7.32
N GLY A 138 12.42 30.40 8.50
CA GLY A 138 13.51 31.37 8.71
C GLY A 138 14.78 31.06 7.88
N SER A 139 14.93 29.87 7.33
CA SER A 139 16.04 29.48 6.45
C SER A 139 15.69 29.61 4.96
N GLY A 140 14.50 30.10 4.64
CA GLY A 140 14.04 30.22 3.25
C GLY A 140 13.45 28.96 2.62
N THR A 141 13.37 27.85 3.35
CA THR A 141 12.79 26.58 2.89
C THR A 141 11.27 26.62 3.04
N PHE A 142 10.55 26.11 2.04
CA PHE A 142 9.10 25.90 2.11
C PHE A 142 8.80 24.65 2.92
N VAL A 143 7.99 24.77 3.95
CA VAL A 143 7.65 23.71 4.90
C VAL A 143 6.17 23.72 5.25
N ILE A 144 5.60 22.56 5.56
CA ILE A 144 4.26 22.46 6.13
C ILE A 144 4.26 22.97 7.59
N ALA A 145 3.17 23.59 8.02
CA ALA A 145 3.05 24.05 9.41
C ALA A 145 2.96 22.87 10.41
N ASN A 146 3.38 23.11 11.67
CA ASN A 146 3.31 22.11 12.76
C ASN A 146 3.98 20.77 12.42
N GLN A 147 5.17 20.84 11.80
CA GLN A 147 5.93 19.65 11.42
C GLN A 147 6.18 18.71 12.61
N MET A 148 6.27 17.42 12.30
CA MET A 148 6.64 16.33 13.21
C MET A 148 7.77 15.51 12.59
N HIS A 149 8.62 14.94 13.44
CA HIS A 149 9.62 13.97 13.00
C HIS A 149 8.94 12.71 12.46
N GLU A 150 9.39 12.20 11.33
CA GLU A 150 8.82 10.99 10.72
C GLU A 150 8.86 9.78 11.66
N TYR A 151 9.95 9.59 12.40
CA TYR A 151 10.10 8.48 13.37
C TYR A 151 9.24 8.65 14.64
N ASP A 152 8.74 9.87 14.91
CA ASP A 152 7.74 10.13 15.94
C ASP A 152 6.31 9.87 15.45
N VAL A 153 6.10 9.93 14.15
CA VAL A 153 4.79 9.74 13.52
C VAL A 153 4.57 8.29 13.13
N CYS A 154 5.52 7.68 12.43
CA CYS A 154 5.32 6.42 11.75
C CYS A 154 5.73 5.20 12.58
N TYR A 155 4.88 4.19 12.53
CA TYR A 155 5.29 2.80 12.81
C TYR A 155 5.74 2.13 11.51
N LEU A 156 6.77 1.30 11.56
CA LEU A 156 7.11 0.42 10.43
C LEU A 156 6.18 -0.78 10.41
N ARG A 157 5.76 -1.22 9.24
CA ARG A 157 5.21 -2.58 9.08
C ARG A 157 6.30 -3.60 9.35
N PRO A 158 5.97 -4.79 9.90
CA PRO A 158 6.97 -5.83 10.17
C PRO A 158 7.81 -6.24 8.95
N ASP A 159 7.21 -6.19 7.76
CA ASP A 159 7.80 -6.53 6.47
C ASP A 159 8.49 -5.36 5.75
N THR A 160 8.37 -4.13 6.26
CA THR A 160 9.07 -2.97 5.68
C THR A 160 10.57 -3.25 5.59
N GLN A 161 11.12 -3.15 4.39
CA GLN A 161 12.55 -3.38 4.14
C GLN A 161 13.36 -2.16 4.54
N VAL A 162 14.16 -2.29 5.59
CA VAL A 162 15.00 -1.22 6.15
C VAL A 162 16.43 -1.36 5.63
N TYR A 163 16.94 -0.31 4.99
CA TYR A 163 18.31 -0.27 4.50
C TYR A 163 19.30 -0.05 5.64
N THR A 164 20.20 -1.00 5.86
CA THR A 164 21.23 -0.93 6.91
C THR A 164 22.46 -1.72 6.50
N GLY A 165 23.66 -1.18 6.74
CA GLY A 165 24.92 -1.86 6.42
C GLY A 165 25.06 -2.26 4.95
N GLY A 166 24.44 -1.54 4.01
CA GLY A 166 24.52 -1.82 2.56
C GLY A 166 23.47 -2.80 2.03
N VAL A 167 22.57 -3.30 2.87
CA VAL A 167 21.54 -4.28 2.49
C VAL A 167 20.18 -3.92 3.08
N PHE A 168 19.11 -4.42 2.46
CA PHE A 168 17.76 -4.35 3.00
C PHE A 168 17.49 -5.55 3.90
N LYS A 169 16.78 -5.30 5.02
CA LYS A 169 16.29 -6.33 5.94
C LYS A 169 14.88 -5.98 6.39
N PRO A 170 13.98 -6.96 6.55
CA PRO A 170 12.64 -6.67 7.06
C PRO A 170 12.71 -6.12 8.50
N ALA A 171 11.84 -5.17 8.82
CA ALA A 171 11.86 -4.46 10.11
C ALA A 171 11.75 -5.42 11.31
N ASN A 172 10.93 -6.48 11.23
CA ASN A 172 10.78 -7.49 12.29
C ASN A 172 12.09 -8.25 12.62
N ALA A 173 13.08 -8.24 11.73
CA ALA A 173 14.40 -8.81 12.01
C ALA A 173 15.17 -8.04 13.11
N PHE A 174 14.72 -6.83 13.48
CA PHE A 174 15.35 -5.98 14.50
C PHE A 174 14.62 -6.01 15.86
N GLY A 175 13.56 -6.79 16.01
CA GLY A 175 12.71 -6.83 17.22
C GLY A 175 11.59 -5.79 17.16
N ASN A 176 11.35 -5.05 18.25
CA ASN A 176 10.23 -4.09 18.36
C ASN A 176 10.54 -2.69 17.78
N THR A 177 11.79 -2.44 17.42
CA THR A 177 12.24 -1.18 16.83
C THR A 177 13.32 -1.45 15.79
N ALA A 178 13.37 -0.61 14.75
CA ALA A 178 14.46 -0.64 13.77
C ALA A 178 15.07 0.76 13.61
N LYS A 179 16.34 0.83 13.29
CA LYS A 179 17.02 2.09 12.94
C LYS A 179 17.14 2.21 11.43
N ASP A 180 16.80 3.39 10.93
CA ASP A 180 17.11 3.74 9.55
C ASP A 180 18.63 3.95 9.32
N ASN A 181 19.00 4.22 8.09
CA ASN A 181 20.41 4.43 7.71
C ASN A 181 20.98 5.80 8.18
N MET A 182 20.15 6.67 8.76
CA MET A 182 20.57 7.94 9.38
C MET A 182 20.65 7.83 10.91
N GLY A 183 20.21 6.71 11.50
CA GLY A 183 20.32 6.39 12.92
C GLY A 183 19.07 6.67 13.74
N HIS A 184 17.98 7.15 13.15
CA HIS A 184 16.71 7.37 13.83
C HIS A 184 15.98 6.05 14.09
N THR A 185 15.35 5.96 15.25
CA THR A 185 14.70 4.74 15.72
C THR A 185 13.19 4.82 15.47
N PHE A 186 12.66 3.88 14.69
CA PHE A 186 11.26 3.67 14.45
C PHE A 186 10.71 2.54 15.32
N LYS A 187 9.49 2.69 15.83
CA LYS A 187 8.73 1.57 16.39
C LYS A 187 8.21 0.70 15.26
N ILE A 188 8.15 -0.60 15.49
CA ILE A 188 7.50 -1.53 14.57
C ILE A 188 6.06 -1.69 15.04
N ALA A 189 5.11 -1.56 14.12
CA ALA A 189 3.73 -1.89 14.41
C ALA A 189 3.70 -3.36 14.84
N GLU A 190 3.11 -3.64 15.98
CA GLU A 190 2.69 -5.01 16.24
C GLU A 190 1.82 -5.40 15.06
N GLU A 191 2.04 -6.60 14.51
CA GLU A 191 1.04 -7.15 13.60
C GLU A 191 -0.28 -7.08 14.36
N GLU A 192 -1.14 -6.11 14.00
CA GLU A 192 -2.54 -6.29 14.28
C GLU A 192 -2.91 -7.53 13.47
N THR A 193 -2.79 -8.68 14.11
CA THR A 193 -3.49 -9.85 13.63
C THR A 193 -4.93 -9.37 13.60
N GLU A 194 -5.42 -9.01 12.41
CA GLU A 194 -6.84 -8.70 12.25
C GLU A 194 -7.56 -9.88 12.87
N MET A 195 -8.06 -9.70 14.10
CA MET A 195 -8.77 -10.79 14.76
C MET A 195 -9.99 -11.04 13.92
N VAL A 196 -9.95 -12.15 13.21
CA VAL A 196 -11.05 -12.56 12.33
C VAL A 196 -12.34 -12.46 13.13
N GLN A 197 -13.34 -11.79 12.55
CA GLN A 197 -14.62 -11.64 13.21
C GLN A 197 -15.23 -13.03 13.47
N PRO A 198 -15.90 -13.25 14.61
CA PRO A 198 -16.51 -14.53 14.88
C PRO A 198 -17.61 -14.82 13.87
N LEU A 199 -17.77 -16.07 13.49
CA LEU A 199 -18.81 -16.51 12.55
C LEU A 199 -20.22 -16.34 13.14
N SER A 200 -20.34 -16.41 14.46
CA SER A 200 -21.61 -16.28 15.17
C SER A 200 -21.38 -15.78 16.61
N PRO A 201 -22.32 -15.04 17.22
CA PRO A 201 -22.26 -14.74 18.64
C PRO A 201 -22.48 -16.00 19.52
N ASP A 202 -23.06 -17.05 18.96
CA ASP A 202 -23.36 -18.29 19.67
C ASP A 202 -22.17 -19.22 19.77
N ASN A 203 -22.24 -20.18 20.67
CA ASN A 203 -21.29 -21.28 20.77
C ASN A 203 -21.47 -22.23 19.60
N ILE A 204 -20.55 -22.19 18.66
CA ILE A 204 -20.56 -23.03 17.44
C ILE A 204 -19.33 -23.92 17.35
N THR A 205 -19.44 -24.97 16.57
CA THR A 205 -18.29 -25.72 16.08
C THR A 205 -17.86 -25.14 14.73
N MET A 206 -16.58 -24.85 14.59
CA MET A 206 -15.98 -24.35 13.35
C MET A 206 -15.40 -25.53 12.57
N GLN A 207 -15.62 -25.52 11.25
CA GLN A 207 -14.94 -26.40 10.31
C GLN A 207 -13.84 -25.62 9.62
N ILE A 208 -12.60 -26.13 9.64
CA ILE A 208 -11.40 -25.45 9.14
C ILE A 208 -10.64 -26.36 8.19
N GLY A 209 -10.14 -25.84 7.12
CA GLY A 209 -9.28 -26.58 6.19
C GLY A 209 -9.86 -26.77 4.78
N PRO A 210 -9.31 -27.70 4.00
CA PRO A 210 -8.43 -28.82 4.41
C PRO A 210 -7.06 -28.36 4.91
N ALA A 211 -6.57 -28.96 5.99
CA ALA A 211 -5.35 -28.60 6.70
C ALA A 211 -4.27 -29.69 6.61
N SER A 212 -3.01 -29.31 6.39
CA SER A 212 -1.86 -30.19 6.43
C SER A 212 -1.62 -30.76 7.83
N SER A 213 -0.79 -31.77 7.99
CA SER A 213 -0.46 -32.34 9.29
C SER A 213 0.17 -31.31 10.25
N GLY A 214 0.99 -30.38 9.74
CA GLY A 214 1.60 -29.30 10.51
C GLY A 214 0.56 -28.27 10.97
N ASP A 215 -0.35 -27.86 10.07
CA ASP A 215 -1.42 -26.91 10.39
C ASP A 215 -2.40 -27.50 11.39
N ARG A 216 -2.75 -28.79 11.26
CA ARG A 216 -3.59 -29.50 12.22
C ARG A 216 -2.97 -29.52 13.62
N ALA A 217 -1.66 -29.74 13.71
CA ALA A 217 -0.95 -29.68 15.01
C ALA A 217 -1.01 -28.28 15.63
N ALA A 218 -0.86 -27.23 14.83
CA ALA A 218 -0.98 -25.85 15.29
C ALA A 218 -2.40 -25.51 15.75
N LEU A 219 -3.43 -25.88 14.99
CA LEU A 219 -4.85 -25.71 15.35
C LEU A 219 -5.24 -26.50 16.62
N LYS A 220 -4.72 -27.73 16.75
CA LYS A 220 -4.93 -28.55 17.95
C LYS A 220 -4.36 -27.89 19.20
N LYS A 221 -3.14 -27.36 19.12
CA LYS A 221 -2.51 -26.63 20.19
C LYS A 221 -3.32 -25.39 20.59
N GLN A 222 -3.84 -24.64 19.58
CA GLN A 222 -4.70 -23.48 19.82
C GLN A 222 -6.00 -23.89 20.53
N ALA A 223 -6.70 -24.92 20.04
CA ALA A 223 -7.92 -25.43 20.65
C ALA A 223 -7.69 -25.87 22.10
N GLN A 224 -6.62 -26.60 22.38
CA GLN A 224 -6.24 -27.05 23.71
C GLN A 224 -5.97 -25.89 24.67
N SER A 225 -5.31 -24.83 24.20
CA SER A 225 -5.04 -23.64 25.04
C SER A 225 -6.31 -22.89 25.44
N LEU A 226 -7.39 -23.06 24.69
CA LEU A 226 -8.71 -22.48 24.93
C LEU A 226 -9.70 -23.43 25.62
N GLY A 227 -9.29 -24.67 25.89
CA GLY A 227 -10.16 -25.72 26.45
C GLY A 227 -11.26 -26.17 25.50
N LEU A 228 -11.10 -26.03 24.21
CA LEU A 228 -12.10 -26.39 23.19
C LEU A 228 -11.96 -27.84 22.73
N GLY A 229 -13.09 -28.43 22.33
CA GLY A 229 -13.10 -29.72 21.63
C GLY A 229 -12.36 -29.62 20.29
N TYR A 230 -11.66 -30.71 19.93
CA TYR A 230 -10.92 -30.82 18.68
C TYR A 230 -11.12 -32.21 18.08
N SER A 231 -11.46 -32.28 16.79
CA SER A 231 -11.52 -33.53 16.03
C SER A 231 -11.05 -33.31 14.60
N GLU A 232 -10.68 -34.39 13.94
CA GLU A 232 -10.23 -34.40 12.54
C GLU A 232 -11.13 -35.31 11.72
N GLY A 233 -11.45 -34.88 10.49
CA GLY A 233 -12.07 -35.71 9.47
C GLY A 233 -11.07 -36.69 8.85
N ALA A 234 -11.55 -37.52 7.93
CA ALA A 234 -10.68 -38.38 7.16
C ALA A 234 -9.70 -37.55 6.31
N ALA A 235 -8.43 -37.97 6.27
CA ALA A 235 -7.44 -37.34 5.43
C ALA A 235 -7.68 -37.71 3.94
N ASP A 236 -7.49 -36.72 3.07
CA ASP A 236 -7.50 -36.94 1.60
C ASP A 236 -6.22 -37.63 1.11
N GLY A 237 -6.15 -37.91 -0.21
CA GLY A 237 -4.99 -38.55 -0.84
C GLY A 237 -3.68 -37.77 -0.72
N SER A 238 -3.71 -36.51 -0.32
CA SER A 238 -2.54 -35.65 -0.06
C SER A 238 -2.22 -35.53 1.42
N GLY A 239 -2.96 -36.23 2.29
CA GLY A 239 -2.79 -36.21 3.74
C GLY A 239 -3.39 -34.98 4.43
N ASN A 240 -4.15 -34.14 3.74
CA ASN A 240 -4.88 -33.01 4.33
C ASN A 240 -6.23 -33.48 4.87
N ALA A 241 -6.68 -32.89 5.98
CA ALA A 241 -7.99 -33.20 6.56
C ALA A 241 -8.72 -31.93 7.02
N LEU A 242 -10.04 -32.02 7.10
CA LEU A 242 -10.86 -31.01 7.76
C LEU A 242 -10.67 -31.13 9.28
N VAL A 243 -10.68 -29.99 9.95
CA VAL A 243 -10.57 -29.87 11.40
C VAL A 243 -11.86 -29.26 11.94
N TYR A 244 -12.35 -29.81 13.05
CA TYR A 244 -13.55 -29.34 13.74
C TYR A 244 -13.17 -28.90 15.15
N ILE A 245 -13.43 -27.62 15.48
CA ILE A 245 -13.08 -27.03 16.77
C ILE A 245 -14.32 -26.39 17.38
N GLY A 246 -14.64 -26.76 18.60
CA GLY A 246 -15.78 -26.20 19.32
C GLY A 246 -16.44 -27.20 20.28
N PRO A 247 -17.55 -26.77 20.92
CA PRO A 247 -18.24 -25.49 20.75
C PRO A 247 -17.39 -24.32 21.29
N ALA A 248 -17.40 -23.19 20.58
CA ALA A 248 -16.56 -22.04 20.88
C ALA A 248 -17.40 -20.75 21.02
N SER A 249 -17.17 -19.99 22.11
CA SER A 249 -17.72 -18.66 22.28
C SER A 249 -17.19 -17.69 21.20
N SER A 250 -17.84 -16.56 21.00
CA SER A 250 -17.41 -15.56 20.01
C SER A 250 -15.95 -15.08 20.22
N GLY A 251 -15.49 -15.04 21.47
CA GLY A 251 -14.09 -14.72 21.80
C GLY A 251 -13.12 -15.83 21.38
N ASP A 252 -13.45 -17.07 21.70
CA ASP A 252 -12.63 -18.24 21.33
C ASP A 252 -12.65 -18.47 19.82
N GLN A 253 -13.79 -18.25 19.15
CA GLN A 253 -13.89 -18.28 17.69
C GLN A 253 -12.86 -17.34 17.06
N ARG A 254 -12.79 -16.08 17.51
CA ARG A 254 -11.83 -15.11 17.00
C ARG A 254 -10.39 -15.62 17.07
N MET A 255 -10.01 -16.20 18.21
CA MET A 255 -8.65 -16.71 18.39
C MET A 255 -8.34 -17.91 17.48
N VAL A 256 -9.28 -18.83 17.33
CA VAL A 256 -9.11 -19.99 16.46
C VAL A 256 -9.11 -19.59 14.99
N LEU A 257 -10.03 -18.72 14.56
CA LEU A 257 -10.15 -18.27 13.17
C LEU A 257 -8.98 -17.38 12.75
N THR A 258 -8.46 -16.55 13.66
CA THR A 258 -7.22 -15.80 13.44
C THR A 258 -6.08 -16.78 13.15
N LYS A 259 -5.95 -17.86 13.95
CA LYS A 259 -4.94 -18.87 13.71
C LYS A 259 -5.13 -19.61 12.37
N ALA A 260 -6.38 -19.90 12.00
CA ALA A 260 -6.68 -20.49 10.70
C ALA A 260 -6.31 -19.55 9.54
N ALA A 261 -6.59 -18.25 9.67
CA ALA A 261 -6.22 -17.25 8.68
C ALA A 261 -4.69 -17.09 8.53
N GLU A 262 -3.93 -17.07 9.64
CA GLU A 262 -2.46 -17.09 9.63
C GLU A 262 -1.88 -18.30 8.86
N LEU A 263 -2.57 -19.43 8.90
CA LEU A 263 -2.21 -20.65 8.18
C LEU A 263 -2.76 -20.69 6.74
N GLY A 264 -3.47 -19.64 6.29
CA GLY A 264 -4.09 -19.59 4.96
C GLY A 264 -5.24 -20.56 4.76
N LEU A 265 -5.90 -21.01 5.84
CA LEU A 265 -6.94 -22.02 5.80
C LEU A 265 -8.34 -21.40 5.69
N ARG A 266 -9.21 -22.04 4.92
CA ARG A 266 -10.64 -21.67 4.85
C ARG A 266 -11.38 -22.19 6.09
N TYR A 267 -12.49 -21.55 6.44
CA TYR A 267 -13.31 -21.91 7.59
C TYR A 267 -14.78 -21.54 7.39
N CYS A 268 -15.66 -22.31 8.05
CA CYS A 268 -17.10 -22.06 8.08
C CYS A 268 -17.71 -22.61 9.41
N ILE A 269 -18.98 -22.32 9.64
CA ILE A 269 -19.74 -22.98 10.72
C ILE A 269 -19.95 -24.44 10.31
N TYR A 270 -19.64 -25.36 11.24
CA TYR A 270 -19.97 -26.76 11.09
C TYR A 270 -21.41 -27.01 11.53
N THR A 271 -22.23 -27.46 10.60
CA THR A 271 -23.57 -27.97 10.89
C THR A 271 -23.47 -29.50 10.80
N PRO A 272 -23.62 -30.25 11.94
CA PRO A 272 -23.63 -31.70 11.86
C PRO A 272 -24.75 -32.15 10.91
N PRO A 273 -24.53 -33.21 10.14
CA PRO A 273 -25.63 -33.84 9.42
C PRO A 273 -26.75 -34.14 10.40
N THR A 274 -27.93 -33.61 10.20
CA THR A 274 -29.13 -34.01 10.95
C THR A 274 -29.38 -35.46 10.66
N GLU A 275 -29.22 -36.32 11.69
CA GLU A 275 -29.66 -37.71 11.61
C GLU A 275 -31.20 -37.72 11.54
N THR A 276 -31.73 -37.59 10.34
CA THR A 276 -33.06 -38.06 9.99
C THR A 276 -32.91 -38.89 8.71
N PRO A 277 -33.35 -40.14 8.72
CA PRO A 277 -33.42 -40.92 7.51
C PRO A 277 -34.71 -40.55 6.78
N ASP A 278 -34.73 -39.39 6.17
CA ASP A 278 -35.64 -39.08 5.08
C ASP A 278 -34.79 -38.60 3.92
N GLU A 279 -35.08 -39.13 2.75
CA GLU A 279 -34.35 -38.92 1.49
C GLU A 279 -33.86 -37.50 1.36
N PRO A 280 -32.56 -37.26 0.95
CA PRO A 280 -32.13 -35.95 0.61
C PRO A 280 -33.07 -35.42 -0.45
N ASP A 281 -33.81 -34.34 -0.13
CA ASP A 281 -34.37 -33.51 -1.18
C ASP A 281 -33.20 -33.19 -2.13
N LYS A 282 -33.19 -33.93 -3.19
CA LYS A 282 -32.30 -33.72 -4.32
C LYS A 282 -32.55 -32.27 -4.69
N PRO A 283 -31.56 -31.34 -4.56
CA PRO A 283 -31.75 -30.00 -5.10
C PRO A 283 -32.23 -30.22 -6.50
N ALA A 284 -33.41 -29.69 -6.84
CA ALA A 284 -34.08 -30.00 -8.08
C ALA A 284 -33.03 -29.90 -9.17
N ALA A 285 -32.97 -30.90 -10.06
CA ALA A 285 -31.99 -30.94 -11.14
C ALA A 285 -31.92 -29.58 -11.88
N ASP A 286 -33.05 -28.88 -11.83
CA ASP A 286 -33.28 -27.54 -12.37
C ASP A 286 -32.47 -26.43 -11.65
N GLU A 287 -32.26 -26.47 -10.32
CA GLU A 287 -31.42 -25.50 -9.61
C GLU A 287 -29.93 -25.67 -9.91
N LEU A 288 -29.48 -26.94 -10.06
CA LEU A 288 -28.09 -27.19 -10.41
C LEU A 288 -27.80 -26.80 -11.86
N GLU A 289 -28.78 -26.97 -12.74
CA GLU A 289 -28.69 -26.52 -14.13
C GLU A 289 -28.73 -25.01 -14.27
N ALA A 290 -29.56 -24.31 -13.47
CA ALA A 290 -29.57 -22.87 -13.38
C ALA A 290 -28.23 -22.28 -12.89
N LEU A 291 -27.67 -22.82 -11.82
CA LEU A 291 -26.36 -22.39 -11.30
C LEU A 291 -25.21 -22.65 -12.28
N ARG A 292 -25.28 -23.74 -13.06
CA ARG A 292 -24.29 -24.00 -14.14
C ARG A 292 -24.41 -22.98 -15.26
N ALA A 293 -25.64 -22.62 -15.66
CA ALA A 293 -25.87 -21.62 -16.68
C ALA A 293 -25.38 -20.22 -16.22
N GLU A 294 -25.61 -19.84 -14.96
CA GLU A 294 -25.07 -18.60 -14.38
C GLU A 294 -23.54 -18.59 -14.35
N LEU A 295 -22.92 -19.71 -14.01
CA LEU A 295 -21.47 -19.84 -14.00
C LEU A 295 -20.87 -19.69 -15.40
N GLU A 296 -21.49 -20.33 -16.41
CA GLU A 296 -21.06 -20.20 -17.81
C GLU A 296 -21.22 -18.77 -18.32
N ALA A 297 -22.32 -18.10 -17.98
CA ALA A 297 -22.54 -16.69 -18.32
C ALA A 297 -21.48 -15.78 -17.69
N ALA A 298 -21.20 -15.94 -16.40
CA ALA A 298 -20.17 -15.19 -15.69
C ALA A 298 -18.76 -15.43 -16.24
N GLN A 299 -18.46 -16.67 -16.65
CA GLN A 299 -17.20 -16.99 -17.32
C GLN A 299 -17.09 -16.33 -18.70
N GLY A 300 -18.18 -16.25 -19.43
CA GLY A 300 -18.28 -15.55 -20.71
C GLY A 300 -18.02 -14.05 -20.57
N GLU A 301 -18.64 -13.42 -19.59
CA GLU A 301 -18.44 -12.01 -19.29
C GLU A 301 -16.98 -11.71 -18.86
N ALA A 302 -16.40 -12.55 -18.02
CA ALA A 302 -15.01 -12.42 -17.60
C ALA A 302 -14.04 -12.53 -18.79
N GLN A 303 -14.32 -13.42 -19.75
CA GLN A 303 -13.51 -13.53 -20.96
C GLN A 303 -13.68 -12.34 -21.89
N ALA A 304 -14.88 -11.78 -22.02
CA ALA A 304 -15.14 -10.57 -22.81
C ALA A 304 -14.41 -9.37 -22.23
N LEU A 305 -14.40 -9.21 -20.90
CA LEU A 305 -13.66 -8.16 -20.21
C LEU A 305 -12.15 -8.28 -20.40
N ARG A 306 -11.59 -9.50 -20.36
CA ARG A 306 -10.16 -9.73 -20.63
C ARG A 306 -9.79 -9.34 -22.06
N ASN A 307 -10.63 -9.66 -23.04
CA ASN A 307 -10.40 -9.30 -24.43
C ASN A 307 -10.47 -7.77 -24.62
N SER A 308 -11.43 -7.10 -23.99
CA SER A 308 -11.55 -5.64 -24.00
C SER A 308 -10.32 -4.98 -23.36
N LEU A 309 -9.85 -5.51 -22.23
CA LEU A 309 -8.64 -5.01 -21.57
C LEU A 309 -7.40 -5.15 -22.46
N ALA A 310 -7.26 -6.26 -23.17
CA ALA A 310 -6.17 -6.48 -24.11
C ALA A 310 -6.20 -5.46 -25.27
N SER A 311 -7.40 -5.15 -25.81
CA SER A 311 -7.57 -4.13 -26.86
C SER A 311 -7.17 -2.75 -26.37
N VAL A 312 -7.67 -2.32 -25.21
CA VAL A 312 -7.35 -1.01 -24.63
C VAL A 312 -5.85 -0.89 -24.32
N THR A 313 -5.24 -1.99 -23.86
CA THR A 313 -3.79 -2.03 -23.64
C THR A 313 -3.00 -1.81 -24.93
N ALA A 314 -3.39 -2.46 -26.03
CA ALA A 314 -2.75 -2.28 -27.33
C ALA A 314 -2.93 -0.86 -27.90
N GLU A 315 -4.12 -0.28 -27.74
CA GLU A 315 -4.40 1.10 -28.11
C GLU A 315 -3.55 2.09 -27.32
N ARG A 316 -3.43 1.89 -26.02
CA ARG A 316 -2.55 2.68 -25.13
C ARG A 316 -1.09 2.61 -25.62
N ASP A 317 -0.58 1.42 -25.88
CA ASP A 317 0.82 1.25 -26.29
C ASP A 317 1.09 1.91 -27.64
N THR A 318 0.13 1.86 -28.56
CA THR A 318 0.18 2.59 -29.82
C THR A 318 0.22 4.11 -29.62
N ALA A 319 -0.64 4.63 -28.73
CA ALA A 319 -0.69 6.06 -28.42
C ALA A 319 0.62 6.55 -27.75
N VAL A 320 1.18 5.75 -26.85
CA VAL A 320 2.47 6.05 -26.21
C VAL A 320 3.60 6.13 -27.24
N GLN A 321 3.63 5.20 -28.20
CA GLN A 321 4.63 5.21 -29.26
C GLN A 321 4.49 6.46 -30.16
N GLN A 322 3.26 6.82 -30.52
CA GLN A 322 2.99 8.02 -31.32
C GLN A 322 3.38 9.30 -30.58
N ALA A 323 3.12 9.37 -29.27
CA ALA A 323 3.52 10.50 -28.44
C ALA A 323 5.04 10.67 -28.42
N LYS A 324 5.78 9.56 -28.28
CA LYS A 324 7.25 9.56 -28.29
C LYS A 324 7.80 10.05 -29.63
N GLU A 325 7.25 9.58 -30.76
CA GLU A 325 7.65 10.03 -32.07
C GLU A 325 7.34 11.52 -32.32
N ALA A 326 6.26 12.04 -31.75
CA ALA A 326 5.92 13.45 -31.82
C ALA A 326 6.90 14.31 -31.00
N GLU A 327 7.32 13.82 -29.83
CA GLU A 327 8.30 14.47 -28.95
C GLU A 327 9.67 14.56 -29.67
N GLU A 328 10.16 13.47 -30.23
CA GLU A 328 11.42 13.45 -31.02
C GLU A 328 11.38 14.43 -32.19
N LYS A 329 10.24 14.55 -32.87
CA LYS A 329 10.07 15.53 -33.96
C LYS A 329 10.07 16.98 -33.46
N ALA A 330 9.47 17.22 -32.28
CA ALA A 330 9.44 18.54 -31.66
C ALA A 330 10.85 18.98 -31.24
N GLU A 331 11.62 18.07 -30.61
CA GLU A 331 13.01 18.33 -30.23
C GLU A 331 13.86 18.68 -31.48
N ALA A 332 13.76 17.88 -32.54
CA ALA A 332 14.48 18.15 -33.77
C ALA A 332 14.06 19.46 -34.44
N ALA A 333 12.82 19.89 -34.30
CA ALA A 333 12.36 21.19 -34.82
C ALA A 333 12.93 22.34 -33.95
N THR A 334 13.01 22.18 -32.64
CA THR A 334 13.62 23.16 -31.74
C THR A 334 15.10 23.36 -32.04
N GLU A 335 15.87 22.29 -32.18
CA GLU A 335 17.29 22.39 -32.58
C GLU A 335 17.52 23.12 -33.91
N ARG A 336 16.64 22.87 -34.89
CA ARG A 336 16.70 23.56 -36.18
C ARG A 336 16.41 25.07 -36.04
N ALA A 337 15.44 25.43 -35.18
CA ALA A 337 15.12 26.83 -34.92
C ALA A 337 16.28 27.56 -34.22
N GLU A 338 16.86 26.96 -33.19
CA GLU A 338 18.04 27.52 -32.50
C GLU A 338 19.23 27.71 -33.46
N HIS A 339 19.48 26.73 -34.34
CA HIS A 339 20.54 26.85 -35.34
C HIS A 339 20.26 27.96 -36.37
N ALA A 340 19.00 28.14 -36.77
CA ALA A 340 18.61 29.22 -37.68
C ALA A 340 18.77 30.60 -37.01
N GLU A 341 18.37 30.73 -35.73
CA GLU A 341 18.55 31.96 -34.96
C GLU A 341 20.03 32.31 -34.79
N ALA A 342 20.89 31.34 -34.50
CA ALA A 342 22.33 31.54 -34.43
C ALA A 342 22.94 32.06 -35.74
N LYS A 343 22.49 31.52 -36.91
CA LYS A 343 22.92 32.00 -38.21
C LYS A 343 22.47 33.44 -38.51
N ILE A 344 21.24 33.80 -38.16
CA ILE A 344 20.69 35.15 -38.31
C ILE A 344 21.53 36.13 -37.47
N LYS A 345 21.78 35.79 -36.20
CA LYS A 345 22.60 36.63 -35.31
C LYS A 345 24.04 36.83 -35.82
N ALA A 346 24.65 35.77 -36.34
CA ALA A 346 25.97 35.86 -36.94
C ALA A 346 25.99 36.75 -38.21
N ALA A 347 24.97 36.66 -39.08
CA ALA A 347 24.85 37.51 -40.25
C ALA A 347 24.61 38.99 -39.90
N GLN A 348 23.80 39.28 -38.86
CA GLN A 348 23.59 40.63 -38.35
C GLN A 348 24.91 41.26 -37.82
N ALA A 349 25.66 40.52 -37.04
CA ALA A 349 26.95 40.98 -36.51
C ALA A 349 27.97 41.26 -37.63
N ALA A 350 27.93 40.51 -38.73
CA ALA A 350 28.79 40.73 -39.89
C ALA A 350 28.40 41.97 -40.75
N LEU A 351 27.18 42.47 -40.62
CA LEU A 351 26.70 43.67 -41.31
C LEU A 351 26.95 44.94 -40.50
N GLU A 352 27.19 44.84 -39.20
CA GLU A 352 27.43 45.99 -38.28
C GLU A 352 28.92 46.28 -38.09
N GLY A 353 29.83 45.44 -38.58
CA GLY A 353 31.30 45.61 -38.52
C GLY A 353 31.91 45.96 -39.88
#